data_e4165205a48f2ba4bdaed16ffe0ce1ae
#
_entry.id   e4165205a48f2ba4bdaed16ffe0ce1ae
#
_cell.length_a   1.000
_cell.length_b   1.000
_cell.length_c   1.000
_cell.angle_alpha   90.00
_cell.angle_beta   90.00
_cell.angle_gamma   90.00
#
_symmetry.space_group_name_H-M   'P 1'
#
loop_
_entity.id
_entity.type
_entity.pdbx_description
1 polymer ?
#
loop_
_entity_poly.entity_id
_entity_poly.type
_entity_poly.pdbx_seq_one_letter_code
_entity_poly.pdbx_strand_id
1 'polypeptide(L)'
;GGLVVGTGPEFAYLTGSWASSHERLTALSIGPDGRVVLVAPVTDIGSLGVAGDDVEIRGWQDGQDPYQLATEALDASAPVALGSSLTANHVFALQALLPQTRLATDTLAELFMAKEPAELAELKRAGEAIDRVHARVPEFLVAGRTEAQVAAELDRLIMDEHESVDFVIVGSGENGANPHHDFSERVLEDGDVVVVDLGGTLDSGYHSDCTRTYIVGGDPAKADPEVVKAYEVLFRAHQAAVTAARPGITAGELDAVARGVIEEAGYGEYFTHRLGHGIGLAGHEDPFIIAGNDTALQANMAFSIEPGIYVPGKWGMRLEDIVYLDEDGAVSLDNVSRDLR
;
A
#
# COMPACT_ATOMS: atom_id res chain seq x y z
N GLY A 1 26.80 -6.21 -14.26
CA GLY A 1 25.52 -6.03 -13.59
C GLY A 1 24.66 -4.98 -14.29
N GLY A 2 23.71 -4.49 -13.59
CA GLY A 2 22.74 -3.51 -14.06
C GLY A 2 21.36 -3.78 -13.47
N LEU A 3 20.33 -3.12 -14.02
CA LEU A 3 18.95 -3.18 -13.58
C LEU A 3 18.04 -3.37 -14.80
N VAL A 4 16.99 -4.19 -14.66
CA VAL A 4 15.87 -4.28 -15.61
C VAL A 4 14.58 -4.20 -14.83
N VAL A 5 13.74 -3.21 -15.14
CA VAL A 5 12.39 -3.07 -14.54
C VAL A 5 11.32 -3.13 -15.62
N GLY A 6 10.26 -3.87 -15.36
CA GLY A 6 9.05 -3.89 -16.18
C GLY A 6 8.10 -2.74 -15.79
N THR A 7 7.03 -2.58 -16.56
CA THR A 7 5.97 -1.58 -16.25
C THR A 7 5.37 -1.83 -14.87
N GLY A 8 5.16 -0.76 -14.11
CA GLY A 8 4.69 -0.78 -12.73
C GLY A 8 5.34 0.32 -11.90
N PRO A 9 5.27 0.27 -10.56
CA PRO A 9 5.76 1.32 -9.68
C PRO A 9 7.24 1.69 -9.90
N GLU A 10 8.13 0.68 -10.04
CA GLU A 10 9.57 0.90 -10.29
C GLU A 10 9.81 1.63 -11.62
N PHE A 11 9.06 1.27 -12.66
CA PHE A 11 9.13 1.92 -13.96
C PHE A 11 8.61 3.36 -13.88
N ALA A 12 7.46 3.56 -13.21
CA ALA A 12 6.87 4.87 -13.02
C ALA A 12 7.80 5.81 -12.22
N TYR A 13 8.44 5.31 -11.17
CA TYR A 13 9.42 6.06 -10.38
C TYR A 13 10.59 6.55 -11.24
N LEU A 14 11.13 5.67 -12.09
CA LEU A 14 12.33 5.96 -12.90
C LEU A 14 12.02 6.78 -14.16
N THR A 15 10.78 6.76 -14.66
CA THR A 15 10.44 7.35 -15.97
C THR A 15 9.34 8.41 -15.90
N GLY A 16 8.59 8.49 -14.80
CA GLY A 16 7.37 9.28 -14.70
C GLY A 16 6.18 8.70 -15.48
N SER A 17 6.29 7.50 -16.05
CA SER A 17 5.28 6.90 -16.91
C SER A 17 4.57 5.73 -16.25
N TRP A 18 3.25 5.78 -16.21
CA TRP A 18 2.36 4.68 -15.80
C TRP A 18 1.89 3.82 -16.97
N ALA A 19 2.73 3.71 -18.02
CA ALA A 19 2.43 2.82 -19.12
C ALA A 19 2.24 1.39 -18.61
N SER A 20 1.25 0.69 -19.16
CA SER A 20 1.02 -0.73 -18.90
C SER A 20 1.45 -1.57 -20.10
N SER A 21 1.93 -2.76 -19.85
CA SER A 21 2.16 -3.78 -20.85
C SER A 21 1.36 -5.03 -20.52
N HIS A 22 0.98 -5.79 -21.54
CA HIS A 22 0.32 -7.09 -21.37
C HIS A 22 1.36 -8.21 -21.35
N GLU A 23 1.32 -9.11 -22.33
CA GLU A 23 2.28 -10.21 -22.47
C GLU A 23 3.59 -9.82 -23.17
N ARG A 24 3.60 -8.65 -23.86
CA ARG A 24 4.77 -8.15 -24.60
C ARG A 24 5.69 -7.34 -23.69
N LEU A 25 6.99 -7.57 -23.81
CA LEU A 25 7.96 -6.90 -22.96
C LEU A 25 8.02 -5.39 -23.25
N THR A 26 7.70 -4.59 -22.22
CA THR A 26 8.12 -3.21 -22.09
C THR A 26 8.98 -3.12 -20.83
N ALA A 27 10.24 -2.70 -20.97
CA ALA A 27 11.18 -2.67 -19.86
C ALA A 27 12.19 -1.54 -19.99
N LEU A 28 12.59 -0.98 -18.86
CA LEU A 28 13.73 -0.07 -18.74
C LEU A 28 14.94 -0.86 -18.26
N SER A 29 16.04 -0.77 -18.98
CA SER A 29 17.33 -1.36 -18.60
C SER A 29 18.33 -0.26 -18.32
N ILE A 30 19.06 -0.37 -17.21
CA ILE A 30 20.12 0.56 -16.80
C ILE A 30 21.40 -0.23 -16.63
N GLY A 31 22.40 0.11 -17.45
CA GLY A 31 23.73 -0.50 -17.41
C GLY A 31 24.60 0.02 -16.25
N PRO A 32 25.69 -0.67 -15.95
CA PRO A 32 26.64 -0.25 -14.90
C PRO A 32 27.41 1.03 -15.25
N ASP A 33 27.40 1.42 -16.50
CA ASP A 33 28.00 2.66 -17.03
C ASP A 33 27.00 3.85 -17.06
N GLY A 34 25.77 3.63 -16.62
CA GLY A 34 24.68 4.61 -16.64
C GLY A 34 23.92 4.68 -17.96
N ARG A 35 24.20 3.81 -18.93
CA ARG A 35 23.43 3.74 -20.18
C ARG A 35 22.01 3.27 -19.87
N VAL A 36 21.01 4.02 -20.34
CA VAL A 36 19.58 3.74 -20.14
C VAL A 36 18.94 3.34 -21.45
N VAL A 37 18.34 2.16 -21.50
CA VAL A 37 17.66 1.60 -22.68
C VAL A 37 16.23 1.27 -22.34
N LEU A 38 15.28 1.86 -23.06
CA LEU A 38 13.86 1.54 -22.97
C LEU A 38 13.49 0.62 -24.15
N VAL A 39 13.12 -0.59 -23.84
CA VAL A 39 12.67 -1.60 -24.82
C VAL A 39 11.16 -1.67 -24.80
N ALA A 40 10.50 -1.50 -25.95
CA ALA A 40 9.04 -1.58 -26.05
C ALA A 40 8.60 -2.04 -27.44
N PRO A 41 7.38 -2.62 -27.57
CA PRO A 41 6.77 -2.84 -28.86
C PRO A 41 6.66 -1.52 -29.66
N VAL A 42 6.97 -1.53 -30.94
CA VAL A 42 6.88 -0.31 -31.79
C VAL A 42 5.49 0.30 -31.81
N THR A 43 4.47 -0.50 -31.57
CA THR A 43 3.08 -0.05 -31.46
C THR A 43 2.80 0.81 -30.24
N ASP A 44 3.61 0.66 -29.20
CA ASP A 44 3.33 1.23 -27.87
C ASP A 44 4.24 2.44 -27.56
N ILE A 45 5.34 2.62 -28.31
CA ILE A 45 6.33 3.68 -28.08
C ILE A 45 5.69 5.07 -27.99
N GLY A 46 4.72 5.35 -28.86
CA GLY A 46 4.07 6.66 -28.91
C GLY A 46 3.20 6.99 -27.69
N SER A 47 2.79 5.98 -26.91
CA SER A 47 1.94 6.12 -25.71
C SER A 47 2.72 6.01 -24.39
N LEU A 48 4.02 5.70 -24.43
CA LEU A 48 4.79 5.48 -23.20
C LEU A 48 4.96 6.73 -22.34
N GLY A 49 4.86 7.93 -22.93
CA GLY A 49 5.00 9.18 -22.17
C GLY A 49 6.41 9.42 -21.58
N VAL A 50 7.38 8.58 -21.92
CA VAL A 50 8.77 8.73 -21.46
C VAL A 50 9.47 9.78 -22.32
N ALA A 51 9.86 10.88 -21.70
CA ALA A 51 10.62 11.95 -22.32
C ALA A 51 12.01 12.04 -21.70
N GLY A 52 13.03 12.15 -22.52
CA GLY A 52 14.41 12.40 -22.09
C GLY A 52 15.40 12.10 -23.21
N ASP A 53 16.33 13.03 -23.43
CA ASP A 53 17.40 12.86 -24.44
C ASP A 53 18.41 11.76 -24.01
N ASP A 54 18.37 11.35 -22.73
CA ASP A 54 19.29 10.36 -22.16
C ASP A 54 18.76 8.92 -22.21
N VAL A 55 17.52 8.70 -22.70
CA VAL A 55 16.91 7.37 -22.79
C VAL A 55 16.96 6.88 -24.24
N GLU A 56 17.69 5.79 -24.47
CA GLU A 56 17.76 5.15 -25.77
C GLU A 56 16.55 4.22 -25.98
N ILE A 57 15.64 4.56 -26.90
CA ILE A 57 14.45 3.76 -27.18
C ILE A 57 14.76 2.68 -28.23
N ARG A 58 14.50 1.42 -27.88
CA ARG A 58 14.59 0.23 -28.73
C ARG A 58 13.21 -0.34 -28.99
N GLY A 59 12.66 -0.02 -30.16
CA GLY A 59 11.42 -0.62 -30.63
C GLY A 59 11.61 -2.03 -31.17
N TRP A 60 10.68 -2.93 -30.89
CA TRP A 60 10.67 -4.29 -31.43
C TRP A 60 9.31 -4.65 -32.02
N GLN A 61 9.29 -5.63 -32.94
CA GLN A 61 8.09 -6.15 -33.61
C GLN A 61 7.91 -7.63 -33.31
N ASP A 62 6.68 -8.12 -33.46
CA ASP A 62 6.36 -9.53 -33.28
C ASP A 62 7.27 -10.41 -34.16
N GLY A 63 7.86 -11.44 -33.55
CA GLY A 63 8.87 -12.31 -34.19
C GLY A 63 10.31 -11.90 -33.92
N GLN A 64 10.56 -10.73 -33.31
CA GLN A 64 11.88 -10.34 -32.80
C GLN A 64 12.04 -10.75 -31.33
N ASP A 65 13.28 -10.87 -30.89
CA ASP A 65 13.61 -11.17 -29.48
C ASP A 65 13.84 -9.87 -28.70
N PRO A 66 12.86 -9.41 -27.86
CA PRO A 66 13.03 -8.19 -27.10
C PRO A 66 14.01 -8.34 -25.93
N TYR A 67 14.26 -9.56 -25.47
CA TYR A 67 15.15 -9.80 -24.33
C TYR A 67 16.61 -9.57 -24.70
N GLN A 68 17.01 -9.87 -25.95
CA GLN A 68 18.33 -9.49 -26.45
C GLN A 68 18.51 -7.97 -26.39
N LEU A 69 17.50 -7.20 -26.81
CA LEU A 69 17.55 -5.73 -26.75
C LEU A 69 17.62 -5.22 -25.31
N ALA A 70 16.85 -5.82 -24.40
CA ALA A 70 16.84 -5.44 -23.00
C ALA A 70 18.17 -5.72 -22.27
N THR A 71 19.00 -6.61 -22.82
CA THR A 71 20.29 -6.96 -22.20
C THR A 71 21.49 -6.21 -22.82
N GLU A 72 21.30 -5.43 -23.88
CA GLU A 72 22.38 -4.74 -24.58
C GLU A 72 23.20 -3.77 -23.72
N ALA A 73 22.58 -3.12 -22.75
CA ALA A 73 23.23 -2.19 -21.84
C ALA A 73 23.86 -2.87 -20.61
N LEU A 74 23.58 -4.16 -20.39
CA LEU A 74 23.91 -4.86 -19.16
C LEU A 74 25.25 -5.60 -19.25
N ASP A 75 25.89 -5.75 -18.10
CA ASP A 75 27.06 -6.62 -17.96
C ASP A 75 26.63 -7.99 -17.39
N ALA A 76 26.48 -8.98 -18.27
CA ALA A 76 26.07 -10.33 -17.90
C ALA A 76 27.10 -11.09 -17.05
N SER A 77 28.33 -10.58 -16.90
CA SER A 77 29.36 -11.18 -16.05
C SER A 77 29.16 -10.88 -14.55
N ALA A 78 28.27 -9.93 -14.21
CA ALA A 78 27.95 -9.54 -12.86
C ALA A 78 26.42 -9.67 -12.60
N PRO A 79 25.96 -9.77 -11.32
CA PRO A 79 24.55 -9.91 -11.01
C PRO A 79 23.71 -8.73 -11.53
N VAL A 80 22.61 -9.04 -12.23
CA VAL A 80 21.63 -8.07 -12.73
C VAL A 80 20.40 -8.08 -11.83
N ALA A 81 19.95 -6.90 -11.44
CA ALA A 81 18.73 -6.72 -10.66
C ALA A 81 17.49 -6.74 -11.59
N LEU A 82 16.48 -7.55 -11.25
CA LEU A 82 15.23 -7.67 -12.01
C LEU A 82 14.05 -7.13 -11.16
N GLY A 83 13.27 -6.23 -11.76
CA GLY A 83 12.11 -5.60 -11.13
C GLY A 83 11.02 -6.59 -10.74
N SER A 84 10.34 -6.31 -9.65
CA SER A 84 9.27 -7.15 -9.10
C SER A 84 8.01 -7.16 -9.99
N SER A 85 7.80 -6.14 -10.81
CA SER A 85 6.69 -6.03 -11.77
C SER A 85 6.86 -6.88 -13.04
N LEU A 86 8.04 -7.46 -13.27
CA LEU A 86 8.26 -8.36 -14.39
C LEU A 86 7.48 -9.67 -14.17
N THR A 87 6.71 -10.10 -15.18
CA THR A 87 6.03 -11.40 -15.10
C THR A 87 7.05 -12.55 -15.09
N ALA A 88 6.65 -13.70 -14.56
CA ALA A 88 7.53 -14.88 -14.54
C ALA A 88 8.05 -15.25 -15.96
N ASN A 89 7.23 -15.05 -17.00
CA ASN A 89 7.66 -15.29 -18.39
C ASN A 89 8.84 -14.40 -18.77
N HIS A 90 8.80 -13.12 -18.42
CA HIS A 90 9.88 -12.19 -18.68
C HIS A 90 11.12 -12.52 -17.84
N VAL A 91 10.92 -12.84 -16.55
CA VAL A 91 12.03 -13.22 -15.66
C VAL A 91 12.78 -14.43 -16.20
N PHE A 92 12.09 -15.53 -16.57
CA PHE A 92 12.74 -16.73 -17.09
C PHE A 92 13.44 -16.48 -18.43
N ALA A 93 12.86 -15.66 -19.32
CA ALA A 93 13.51 -15.32 -20.59
C ALA A 93 14.78 -14.48 -20.38
N LEU A 94 14.76 -13.51 -19.46
CA LEU A 94 15.93 -12.72 -19.08
C LEU A 94 17.00 -13.60 -18.42
N GLN A 95 16.63 -14.52 -17.51
CA GLN A 95 17.55 -15.44 -16.85
C GLN A 95 18.23 -16.40 -17.81
N ALA A 96 17.62 -16.72 -18.97
CA ALA A 96 18.27 -17.51 -20.02
C ALA A 96 19.48 -16.77 -20.63
N LEU A 97 19.51 -15.44 -20.58
CA LEU A 97 20.59 -14.59 -21.08
C LEU A 97 21.51 -14.07 -19.95
N LEU A 98 21.00 -14.00 -18.72
CA LEU A 98 21.66 -13.42 -17.56
C LEU A 98 21.87 -14.51 -16.48
N PRO A 99 23.08 -15.09 -16.38
CA PRO A 99 23.30 -16.25 -15.50
C PRO A 99 23.23 -15.92 -14.00
N GLN A 100 23.33 -14.66 -13.63
CA GLN A 100 23.24 -14.19 -12.25
C GLN A 100 22.22 -13.06 -12.16
N THR A 101 21.13 -13.31 -11.44
CA THR A 101 20.08 -12.30 -11.20
C THR A 101 19.76 -12.18 -9.71
N ARG A 102 19.22 -11.02 -9.32
CA ARG A 102 18.71 -10.75 -8.00
C ARG A 102 17.44 -9.89 -8.10
N LEU A 103 16.71 -9.70 -7.02
CA LEU A 103 15.57 -8.79 -7.01
C LEU A 103 16.05 -7.33 -7.08
N ALA A 104 15.35 -6.51 -7.86
CA ALA A 104 15.61 -5.08 -7.90
C ALA A 104 15.17 -4.38 -6.60
N THR A 105 14.18 -4.93 -5.89
CA THR A 105 13.70 -4.44 -4.61
C THR A 105 14.86 -4.23 -3.63
N ASP A 106 15.78 -5.20 -3.52
CA ASP A 106 16.98 -5.08 -2.67
C ASP A 106 17.90 -3.91 -3.05
N THR A 107 17.83 -3.46 -4.30
CA THR A 107 18.66 -2.36 -4.84
C THR A 107 17.96 -1.01 -4.73
N LEU A 108 16.64 -1.01 -4.91
CA LEU A 108 15.80 0.18 -4.97
C LEU A 108 15.12 0.51 -3.62
N ALA A 109 15.19 -0.41 -2.64
CA ALA A 109 14.50 -0.27 -1.36
C ALA A 109 14.74 1.10 -0.69
N GLU A 110 15.99 1.56 -0.62
CA GLU A 110 16.31 2.84 0.00
C GLU A 110 15.65 4.03 -0.71
N LEU A 111 15.53 3.96 -2.06
CA LEU A 111 14.90 5.01 -2.86
C LEU A 111 13.37 5.02 -2.66
N PHE A 112 12.75 3.85 -2.52
CA PHE A 112 11.31 3.75 -2.31
C PHE A 112 10.90 4.03 -0.87
N MET A 113 11.66 3.54 0.12
CA MET A 113 11.33 3.71 1.54
C MET A 113 11.40 5.16 2.00
N ALA A 114 12.50 5.88 1.68
CA ALA A 114 12.72 7.25 2.12
C ALA A 114 12.20 8.24 1.06
N LYS A 115 11.07 8.85 1.35
CA LYS A 115 10.38 9.76 0.43
C LYS A 115 11.07 11.12 0.34
N GLU A 116 11.16 11.65 -0.85
CA GLU A 116 11.53 13.06 -1.04
C GLU A 116 10.39 14.00 -0.63
N PRO A 117 10.66 15.29 -0.38
CA PRO A 117 9.62 16.25 0.01
C PRO A 117 8.44 16.34 -0.96
N ALA A 118 8.68 16.15 -2.27
CA ALA A 118 7.64 16.14 -3.28
C ALA A 118 6.73 14.90 -3.13
N GLU A 119 7.30 13.74 -2.83
CA GLU A 119 6.57 12.49 -2.60
C GLU A 119 5.73 12.56 -1.32
N LEU A 120 6.30 13.12 -0.23
CA LEU A 120 5.55 13.36 1.01
C LEU A 120 4.37 14.33 0.80
N ALA A 121 4.52 15.32 -0.08
CA ALA A 121 3.43 16.22 -0.44
C ALA A 121 2.30 15.48 -1.17
N GLU A 122 2.62 14.53 -2.05
CA GLU A 122 1.63 13.69 -2.72
C GLU A 122 0.94 12.72 -1.76
N LEU A 123 1.68 12.05 -0.88
CA LEU A 123 1.10 11.21 0.16
C LEU A 123 0.17 11.99 1.10
N LYS A 124 0.56 13.23 1.46
CA LYS A 124 -0.31 14.11 2.23
C LYS A 124 -1.60 14.45 1.47
N ARG A 125 -1.51 14.73 0.18
CA ARG A 125 -2.67 14.97 -0.68
C ARG A 125 -3.58 13.75 -0.73
N ALA A 126 -3.00 12.53 -0.80
CA ALA A 126 -3.74 11.27 -0.77
C ALA A 126 -4.46 11.05 0.57
N GLY A 127 -3.78 11.29 1.70
CA GLY A 127 -4.39 11.22 3.03
C GLY A 127 -5.53 12.23 3.19
N GLU A 128 -5.35 13.48 2.75
CA GLU A 128 -6.41 14.50 2.76
C GLU A 128 -7.61 14.11 1.87
N ALA A 129 -7.38 13.42 0.75
CA ALA A 129 -8.43 12.95 -0.13
C ALA A 129 -9.26 11.85 0.52
N ILE A 130 -8.62 10.82 1.09
CA ILE A 130 -9.33 9.72 1.75
C ILE A 130 -10.00 10.17 3.05
N ASP A 131 -9.44 11.14 3.78
CA ASP A 131 -10.07 11.76 4.95
C ASP A 131 -11.42 12.39 4.61
N ARG A 132 -11.53 13.06 3.43
CA ARG A 132 -12.82 13.63 2.96
C ARG A 132 -13.87 12.55 2.68
N VAL A 133 -13.46 11.39 2.19
CA VAL A 133 -14.34 10.23 2.00
C VAL A 133 -14.79 9.69 3.36
N HIS A 134 -13.84 9.42 4.28
CA HIS A 134 -14.13 8.91 5.62
C HIS A 134 -15.03 9.84 6.45
N ALA A 135 -14.91 11.15 6.25
CA ALA A 135 -15.77 12.12 6.93
C ALA A 135 -17.26 11.92 6.60
N ARG A 136 -17.55 11.32 5.43
CA ARG A 136 -18.91 11.06 4.95
C ARG A 136 -19.43 9.65 5.24
N VAL A 137 -18.58 8.71 5.63
CA VAL A 137 -18.97 7.32 5.94
C VAL A 137 -20.20 7.24 6.87
N PRO A 138 -20.32 8.02 7.97
CA PRO A 138 -21.47 7.95 8.86
C PRO A 138 -22.82 8.26 8.17
N GLU A 139 -22.84 8.98 7.06
CA GLU A 139 -24.07 9.28 6.30
C GLU A 139 -24.70 8.01 5.71
N PHE A 140 -23.88 6.99 5.46
CA PHE A 140 -24.26 5.76 4.76
C PHE A 140 -24.39 4.55 5.69
N LEU A 141 -23.75 4.56 6.87
CA LEU A 141 -23.83 3.49 7.86
C LEU A 141 -25.13 3.56 8.68
N VAL A 142 -26.24 3.25 8.02
CA VAL A 142 -27.57 3.24 8.62
C VAL A 142 -28.22 1.87 8.52
N ALA A 143 -28.93 1.47 9.57
CA ALA A 143 -29.61 0.18 9.62
C ALA A 143 -30.57 -0.02 8.43
N GLY A 144 -30.61 -1.23 7.91
CA GLY A 144 -31.43 -1.62 6.76
C GLY A 144 -30.73 -1.48 5.40
N ARG A 145 -29.59 -0.85 5.30
CA ARG A 145 -28.73 -0.90 4.09
C ARG A 145 -27.84 -2.16 4.12
N THR A 146 -27.42 -2.65 2.95
CA THR A 146 -26.43 -3.72 2.88
C THR A 146 -25.01 -3.14 2.83
N GLU A 147 -24.00 -3.95 3.21
CA GLU A 147 -22.59 -3.59 3.05
C GLU A 147 -22.30 -3.17 1.59
N ALA A 148 -22.81 -3.94 0.62
CA ALA A 148 -22.64 -3.63 -0.81
C ALA A 148 -23.24 -2.26 -1.21
N GLN A 149 -24.39 -1.88 -0.64
CA GLN A 149 -24.97 -0.57 -0.88
C GLN A 149 -24.15 0.57 -0.29
N VAL A 150 -23.52 0.34 0.86
CA VAL A 150 -22.60 1.30 1.48
C VAL A 150 -21.33 1.40 0.63
N ALA A 151 -20.73 0.26 0.28
CA ALA A 151 -19.51 0.20 -0.52
C ALA A 151 -19.67 0.93 -1.87
N ALA A 152 -20.81 0.78 -2.55
CA ALA A 152 -21.08 1.49 -3.81
C ALA A 152 -21.09 3.02 -3.66
N GLU A 153 -21.54 3.55 -2.52
CA GLU A 153 -21.48 5.01 -2.27
C GLU A 153 -20.02 5.44 -1.97
N LEU A 154 -19.27 4.62 -1.22
CA LEU A 154 -17.88 4.94 -0.88
C LEU A 154 -16.99 4.87 -2.12
N ASP A 155 -17.18 3.87 -2.99
CA ASP A 155 -16.51 3.75 -4.29
C ASP A 155 -16.69 5.04 -5.10
N ARG A 156 -17.93 5.53 -5.22
CA ARG A 156 -18.23 6.79 -5.92
C ARG A 156 -17.54 7.99 -5.26
N LEU A 157 -17.49 8.04 -3.93
CA LEU A 157 -16.84 9.15 -3.24
C LEU A 157 -15.30 9.11 -3.41
N ILE A 158 -14.71 7.90 -3.44
CA ILE A 158 -13.29 7.76 -3.74
C ILE A 158 -13.00 8.27 -5.16
N MET A 159 -13.83 7.91 -6.15
CA MET A 159 -13.69 8.40 -7.53
C MET A 159 -13.88 9.92 -7.69
N ASP A 160 -14.61 10.58 -6.78
CA ASP A 160 -14.71 12.05 -6.76
C ASP A 160 -13.41 12.72 -6.26
N GLU A 161 -12.55 11.99 -5.53
CA GLU A 161 -11.34 12.49 -4.86
C GLU A 161 -10.03 11.90 -5.43
N HIS A 162 -10.10 10.77 -6.14
CA HIS A 162 -8.97 10.02 -6.69
C HIS A 162 -9.19 9.72 -8.17
N GLU A 163 -8.14 9.31 -8.86
CA GLU A 163 -8.19 8.84 -10.25
C GLU A 163 -8.76 7.42 -10.36
N SER A 164 -8.52 6.60 -9.34
CA SER A 164 -9.04 5.22 -9.27
C SER A 164 -9.30 4.78 -7.84
N VAL A 165 -10.23 3.83 -7.70
CA VAL A 165 -10.46 3.08 -6.47
C VAL A 165 -9.49 1.89 -6.43
N ASP A 166 -8.75 1.73 -5.34
CA ASP A 166 -7.89 0.58 -5.15
C ASP A 166 -8.66 -0.55 -4.47
N PHE A 167 -9.37 -0.23 -3.40
CA PHE A 167 -10.23 -1.16 -2.68
C PHE A 167 -11.26 -0.43 -1.82
N VAL A 168 -12.33 -1.16 -1.47
CA VAL A 168 -13.37 -0.76 -0.51
C VAL A 168 -13.71 -1.95 0.35
N ILE A 169 -13.45 -1.87 1.65
CA ILE A 169 -13.86 -2.85 2.66
C ILE A 169 -14.99 -2.26 3.50
N VAL A 170 -16.10 -2.97 3.61
CA VAL A 170 -17.21 -2.69 4.53
C VAL A 170 -17.57 -4.00 5.22
N GLY A 171 -16.91 -4.30 6.33
CA GLY A 171 -17.10 -5.55 7.08
C GLY A 171 -17.89 -5.30 8.36
N SER A 172 -19.17 -5.68 8.40
CA SER A 172 -20.05 -5.48 9.53
C SER A 172 -20.24 -6.74 10.37
N GLY A 173 -20.37 -6.60 11.70
CA GLY A 173 -20.56 -7.70 12.62
C GLY A 173 -19.53 -8.82 12.39
N GLU A 174 -20.00 -10.06 12.16
CA GLU A 174 -19.14 -11.23 11.95
C GLU A 174 -18.24 -11.13 10.69
N ASN A 175 -18.67 -10.39 9.66
CA ASN A 175 -17.88 -10.15 8.47
C ASN A 175 -16.62 -9.33 8.77
N GLY A 176 -16.67 -8.39 9.72
CA GLY A 176 -15.53 -7.63 10.19
C GLY A 176 -14.42 -8.48 10.81
N ALA A 177 -14.72 -9.72 11.22
CA ALA A 177 -13.71 -10.65 11.71
C ALA A 177 -12.76 -11.19 10.61
N ASN A 178 -13.07 -10.95 9.33
CA ASN A 178 -12.17 -11.21 8.21
C ASN A 178 -11.49 -9.89 7.79
N PRO A 179 -10.18 -9.71 8.02
CA PRO A 179 -9.47 -8.47 7.71
C PRO A 179 -9.58 -8.02 6.25
N HIS A 180 -9.74 -8.97 5.32
CA HIS A 180 -9.83 -8.72 3.88
C HIS A 180 -11.24 -9.02 3.33
N HIS A 181 -12.26 -8.80 4.14
CA HIS A 181 -13.64 -8.88 3.68
C HIS A 181 -13.97 -7.64 2.86
N ASP A 182 -14.23 -7.78 1.57
CA ASP A 182 -14.62 -6.63 0.74
C ASP A 182 -15.95 -6.05 1.24
N PHE A 183 -17.04 -6.64 0.83
CA PHE A 183 -18.42 -6.35 1.26
C PHE A 183 -19.35 -7.47 0.81
N SER A 184 -20.55 -7.52 1.39
CA SER A 184 -21.56 -8.53 1.05
C SER A 184 -22.97 -7.95 1.03
N GLU A 185 -23.97 -8.82 0.82
CA GLU A 185 -25.39 -8.47 0.95
C GLU A 185 -25.88 -8.51 2.41
N ARG A 186 -24.98 -8.64 3.41
CA ARG A 186 -25.37 -8.54 4.82
C ARG A 186 -26.00 -7.18 5.07
N VAL A 187 -27.19 -7.22 5.68
CA VAL A 187 -27.94 -6.03 6.08
C VAL A 187 -27.38 -5.51 7.40
N LEU A 188 -27.06 -4.23 7.45
CA LEU A 188 -26.59 -3.54 8.66
C LEU A 188 -27.71 -3.44 9.69
N GLU A 189 -27.38 -3.75 10.94
CA GLU A 189 -28.26 -3.60 12.09
C GLU A 189 -27.76 -2.47 13.00
N ASP A 190 -28.70 -1.80 13.70
CA ASP A 190 -28.35 -0.71 14.63
C ASP A 190 -27.46 -1.23 15.76
N GLY A 191 -26.29 -0.63 15.96
CA GLY A 191 -25.30 -1.08 16.93
C GLY A 191 -24.26 -2.06 16.39
N ASP A 192 -24.34 -2.52 15.12
CA ASP A 192 -23.28 -3.29 14.50
C ASP A 192 -21.95 -2.52 14.49
N VAL A 193 -20.87 -3.20 14.84
CA VAL A 193 -19.52 -2.70 14.58
C VAL A 193 -19.16 -2.94 13.10
N VAL A 194 -18.57 -1.95 12.46
CA VAL A 194 -18.21 -2.01 11.03
C VAL A 194 -16.77 -1.54 10.85
N VAL A 195 -15.94 -2.39 10.23
CA VAL A 195 -14.65 -2.00 9.68
C VAL A 195 -14.91 -1.36 8.34
N VAL A 196 -14.46 -0.12 8.15
CA VAL A 196 -14.45 0.54 6.85
C VAL A 196 -12.99 0.89 6.53
N ASP A 197 -12.50 0.28 5.46
CA ASP A 197 -11.13 0.43 5.00
C ASP A 197 -11.15 0.80 3.52
N LEU A 198 -10.50 1.92 3.20
CA LEU A 198 -10.63 2.61 1.92
C LEU A 198 -9.27 3.01 1.38
N GLY A 199 -9.04 2.73 0.11
CA GLY A 199 -7.87 3.17 -0.62
C GLY A 199 -8.17 3.61 -2.03
N GLY A 200 -7.42 4.59 -2.51
CA GLY A 200 -7.49 5.08 -3.88
C GLY A 200 -6.15 5.61 -4.37
N THR A 201 -6.00 5.66 -5.68
CA THR A 201 -4.79 6.16 -6.34
C THR A 201 -5.05 7.56 -6.91
N LEU A 202 -4.16 8.51 -6.60
CA LEU A 202 -4.19 9.85 -7.19
C LEU A 202 -3.71 9.84 -8.65
N ASP A 203 -3.99 10.93 -9.37
CA ASP A 203 -3.47 11.19 -10.72
C ASP A 203 -1.94 11.16 -10.83
N SER A 204 -1.24 11.42 -9.72
CA SER A 204 0.21 11.28 -9.60
C SER A 204 0.70 9.83 -9.43
N GLY A 205 -0.21 8.88 -9.18
CA GLY A 205 0.10 7.48 -8.91
C GLY A 205 0.37 7.16 -7.44
N TYR A 206 0.31 8.14 -6.53
CA TYR A 206 0.42 7.90 -5.09
C TYR A 206 -0.89 7.39 -4.51
N HIS A 207 -0.78 6.42 -3.60
CA HIS A 207 -1.91 5.75 -2.97
C HIS A 207 -2.30 6.40 -1.65
N SER A 208 -3.59 6.33 -1.33
CA SER A 208 -4.12 6.53 0.01
C SER A 208 -4.52 5.19 0.62
N ASP A 209 -4.50 5.12 1.95
CA ASP A 209 -4.92 3.96 2.73
C ASP A 209 -5.38 4.42 4.11
N CYS A 210 -6.60 4.05 4.51
CA CYS A 210 -7.12 4.47 5.81
C CYS A 210 -8.23 3.55 6.28
N THR A 211 -8.08 3.00 7.48
CA THR A 211 -9.15 2.24 8.16
C THR A 211 -9.70 2.98 9.36
N ARG A 212 -11.02 2.97 9.48
CA ARG A 212 -11.75 3.35 10.70
C ARG A 212 -12.77 2.29 11.07
N THR A 213 -13.02 2.17 12.37
CA THR A 213 -14.11 1.33 12.90
C THR A 213 -15.25 2.20 13.34
N TYR A 214 -16.46 1.85 12.92
CA TYR A 214 -17.68 2.59 13.18
C TYR A 214 -18.74 1.72 13.88
N ILE A 215 -19.76 2.38 14.45
CA ILE A 215 -20.99 1.75 14.92
C ILE A 215 -22.14 2.20 14.03
N VAL A 216 -22.95 1.27 13.54
CA VAL A 216 -24.16 1.60 12.76
C VAL A 216 -25.10 2.45 13.62
N GLY A 217 -25.49 3.62 13.11
CA GLY A 217 -26.29 4.58 13.83
C GLY A 217 -25.50 5.54 14.73
N GLY A 218 -24.16 5.43 14.76
CA GLY A 218 -23.25 6.43 15.36
C GLY A 218 -23.23 6.49 16.89
N ASP A 219 -23.85 5.53 17.59
CA ASP A 219 -23.95 5.52 19.07
C ASP A 219 -23.25 4.27 19.64
N PRO A 220 -22.02 4.39 20.18
CA PRO A 220 -21.32 3.27 20.80
C PRO A 220 -22.07 2.61 21.98
N ALA A 221 -23.00 3.31 22.62
CA ALA A 221 -23.79 2.71 23.69
C ALA A 221 -24.77 1.62 23.20
N LYS A 222 -25.01 1.54 21.90
CA LYS A 222 -25.82 0.48 21.26
C LYS A 222 -25.02 -0.75 20.90
N ALA A 223 -23.69 -0.63 20.80
CA ALA A 223 -22.80 -1.75 20.48
C ALA A 223 -22.68 -2.71 21.67
N ASP A 224 -22.22 -3.94 21.38
CA ASP A 224 -21.82 -4.87 22.44
C ASP A 224 -20.75 -4.21 23.34
N PRO A 225 -20.91 -4.22 24.68
CA PRO A 225 -19.90 -3.67 25.60
C PRO A 225 -18.50 -4.28 25.42
N GLU A 226 -18.37 -5.53 24.93
CA GLU A 226 -17.09 -6.16 24.60
C GLU A 226 -16.41 -5.42 23.45
N VAL A 227 -17.16 -5.00 22.42
CA VAL A 227 -16.66 -4.22 21.28
C VAL A 227 -16.08 -2.89 21.73
N VAL A 228 -16.82 -2.15 22.56
CA VAL A 228 -16.36 -0.84 23.08
C VAL A 228 -15.07 -1.00 23.88
N LYS A 229 -15.01 -2.01 24.76
CA LYS A 229 -13.81 -2.32 25.55
C LYS A 229 -12.62 -2.73 24.66
N ALA A 230 -12.86 -3.56 23.65
CA ALA A 230 -11.80 -3.99 22.72
C ALA A 230 -11.30 -2.80 21.88
N TYR A 231 -12.19 -1.88 21.48
CA TYR A 231 -11.79 -0.68 20.76
C TYR A 231 -10.90 0.25 21.60
N GLU A 232 -11.14 0.39 22.88
CA GLU A 232 -10.26 1.13 23.80
C GLU A 232 -8.85 0.51 23.84
N VAL A 233 -8.74 -0.82 23.76
CA VAL A 233 -7.44 -1.51 23.66
C VAL A 233 -6.78 -1.23 22.32
N LEU A 234 -7.52 -1.36 21.23
CA LEU A 234 -7.06 -1.08 19.87
C LEU A 234 -6.53 0.36 19.73
N PHE A 235 -7.32 1.32 20.21
CA PHE A 235 -6.94 2.74 20.21
C PHE A 235 -5.63 2.98 20.96
N ARG A 236 -5.47 2.37 22.16
CA ARG A 236 -4.21 2.48 22.93
C ARG A 236 -3.04 1.82 22.21
N ALA A 237 -3.25 0.68 21.53
CA ALA A 237 -2.20 0.01 20.76
C ALA A 237 -1.74 0.89 19.61
N HIS A 238 -2.67 1.47 18.86
CA HIS A 238 -2.38 2.42 17.78
C HIS A 238 -1.61 3.64 18.30
N GLN A 239 -2.10 4.30 19.37
CA GLN A 239 -1.42 5.47 19.95
C GLN A 239 -0.03 5.15 20.49
N ALA A 240 0.15 3.95 21.09
CA ALA A 240 1.46 3.50 21.57
C ALA A 240 2.45 3.35 20.41
N ALA A 241 2.01 2.75 19.28
CA ALA A 241 2.83 2.60 18.10
C ALA A 241 3.19 3.96 17.48
N VAL A 242 2.21 4.86 17.26
CA VAL A 242 2.45 6.21 16.74
C VAL A 242 3.45 6.97 17.63
N THR A 243 3.31 6.87 18.96
CA THR A 243 4.22 7.52 19.90
C THR A 243 5.63 6.93 19.89
N ALA A 244 5.75 5.62 19.66
CA ALA A 244 7.04 4.92 19.61
C ALA A 244 7.77 5.08 18.28
N ALA A 245 7.03 5.35 17.20
CA ALA A 245 7.57 5.48 15.85
C ALA A 245 8.48 6.71 15.75
N ARG A 246 9.77 6.47 15.55
CA ARG A 246 10.81 7.50 15.40
C ARG A 246 12.00 6.94 14.65
N PRO A 247 12.85 7.78 14.05
CA PRO A 247 14.10 7.32 13.45
C PRO A 247 14.95 6.50 14.43
N GLY A 248 15.43 5.34 13.96
CA GLY A 248 16.28 4.42 14.71
C GLY A 248 15.57 3.24 15.38
N ILE A 249 14.24 3.26 15.58
CA ILE A 249 13.48 2.06 15.97
C ILE A 249 13.48 1.06 14.81
N THR A 250 13.57 -0.24 15.07
CA THR A 250 13.38 -1.23 14.01
C THR A 250 11.90 -1.47 13.72
N ALA A 251 11.58 -1.90 12.50
CA ALA A 251 10.22 -2.24 12.11
C ALA A 251 9.61 -3.32 13.01
N GLY A 252 10.43 -4.34 13.41
CA GLY A 252 9.98 -5.38 14.33
C GLY A 252 9.75 -4.89 15.75
N GLU A 253 10.57 -3.96 16.26
CA GLU A 253 10.34 -3.32 17.56
C GLU A 253 9.05 -2.50 17.55
N LEU A 254 8.75 -1.82 16.45
CA LEU A 254 7.51 -1.04 16.32
C LEU A 254 6.28 -1.95 16.30
N ASP A 255 6.31 -3.07 15.56
CA ASP A 255 5.24 -4.10 15.61
C ASP A 255 5.02 -4.60 17.03
N ALA A 256 6.10 -4.89 17.75
CA ALA A 256 6.03 -5.41 19.12
C ALA A 256 5.36 -4.43 20.10
N VAL A 257 5.47 -3.12 19.89
CA VAL A 257 4.82 -2.11 20.74
C VAL A 257 3.29 -2.24 20.69
N ALA A 258 2.69 -2.23 19.48
CA ALA A 258 1.23 -2.36 19.36
C ALA A 258 0.74 -3.75 19.78
N ARG A 259 1.46 -4.78 19.34
CA ARG A 259 1.15 -6.17 19.64
C ARG A 259 1.16 -6.45 21.13
N GLY A 260 2.14 -5.95 21.86
CA GLY A 260 2.24 -6.09 23.32
C GLY A 260 1.02 -5.52 24.06
N VAL A 261 0.51 -4.35 23.64
CA VAL A 261 -0.71 -3.76 24.25
C VAL A 261 -1.94 -4.65 24.04
N ILE A 262 -2.07 -5.24 22.85
CA ILE A 262 -3.19 -6.12 22.49
C ILE A 262 -3.08 -7.45 23.23
N GLU A 263 -1.87 -8.03 23.33
CA GLU A 263 -1.58 -9.28 24.05
C GLU A 263 -1.83 -9.15 25.55
N GLU A 264 -1.35 -8.08 26.20
CA GLU A 264 -1.57 -7.80 27.63
C GLU A 264 -3.06 -7.67 27.98
N ALA A 265 -3.87 -7.21 27.02
CA ALA A 265 -5.32 -7.13 27.19
C ALA A 265 -6.06 -8.46 26.92
N GLY A 266 -5.35 -9.52 26.50
CA GLY A 266 -5.91 -10.85 26.24
C GLY A 266 -6.46 -11.04 24.82
N TYR A 267 -6.16 -10.14 23.87
CA TYR A 267 -6.60 -10.24 22.47
C TYR A 267 -5.48 -10.64 21.51
N GLY A 268 -4.31 -11.06 22.00
CA GLY A 268 -3.13 -11.35 21.17
C GLY A 268 -3.37 -12.36 20.06
N GLU A 269 -4.15 -13.43 20.31
CA GLU A 269 -4.50 -14.43 19.29
C GLU A 269 -5.37 -13.89 18.15
N TYR A 270 -6.01 -12.72 18.34
CA TYR A 270 -6.89 -12.08 17.37
C TYR A 270 -6.21 -10.96 16.58
N PHE A 271 -4.95 -10.65 16.83
CA PHE A 271 -4.13 -9.75 15.99
C PHE A 271 -3.24 -10.57 15.07
N THR A 272 -3.75 -10.92 13.89
CA THR A 272 -3.21 -11.98 13.02
C THR A 272 -2.33 -11.52 11.88
N HIS A 273 -2.19 -10.20 11.67
CA HIS A 273 -1.35 -9.64 10.59
C HIS A 273 -0.21 -8.76 11.17
N ARG A 274 0.66 -8.28 10.30
CA ARG A 274 1.70 -7.30 10.63
C ARG A 274 1.08 -5.96 11.07
N LEU A 275 1.85 -5.14 11.76
CA LEU A 275 1.39 -3.82 12.18
C LEU A 275 1.20 -2.85 11.01
N GLY A 276 1.94 -3.01 9.91
CA GLY A 276 1.82 -2.09 8.78
C GLY A 276 2.77 -2.40 7.63
N HIS A 277 2.75 -1.53 6.63
CA HIS A 277 3.54 -1.62 5.41
C HIS A 277 3.90 -0.23 4.89
N GLY A 278 4.99 -0.13 4.13
CA GLY A 278 5.31 1.07 3.37
C GLY A 278 4.24 1.37 2.31
N ILE A 279 4.13 2.62 1.93
CA ILE A 279 3.20 3.10 0.92
C ILE A 279 3.84 4.21 0.09
N GLY A 280 3.49 4.30 -1.17
CA GLY A 280 3.98 5.32 -2.10
C GLY A 280 3.34 5.18 -3.47
N LEU A 281 4.15 4.84 -4.47
CA LEU A 281 3.72 4.46 -5.81
C LEU A 281 3.22 3.00 -5.88
N ALA A 282 3.42 2.24 -4.83
CA ALA A 282 2.73 0.97 -4.60
C ALA A 282 1.89 1.10 -3.33
N GLY A 283 0.71 0.47 -3.30
CA GLY A 283 -0.13 0.44 -2.10
C GLY A 283 0.59 -0.29 -0.95
N HIS A 284 1.33 -1.36 -1.27
CA HIS A 284 2.19 -2.06 -0.31
C HIS A 284 3.62 -2.13 -0.82
N GLU A 285 4.56 -1.58 -0.06
CA GLU A 285 6.00 -1.62 -0.33
C GLU A 285 6.80 -1.71 0.98
N ASP A 286 8.13 -1.79 0.91
CA ASP A 286 8.98 -1.68 2.09
C ASP A 286 8.93 -0.25 2.69
N PRO A 287 9.06 -0.14 4.05
CA PRO A 287 9.34 -1.21 5.01
C PRO A 287 8.07 -1.94 5.47
N PHE A 288 8.14 -3.28 5.59
CA PHE A 288 7.07 -4.02 6.27
C PHE A 288 7.27 -3.98 7.79
N ILE A 289 6.27 -3.44 8.50
CA ILE A 289 6.30 -3.33 9.96
C ILE A 289 5.79 -4.64 10.55
N ILE A 290 6.71 -5.60 10.67
CA ILE A 290 6.41 -6.99 11.03
C ILE A 290 7.45 -7.52 12.03
N ALA A 291 7.03 -8.41 12.90
CA ALA A 291 7.92 -9.08 13.86
C ALA A 291 9.15 -9.70 13.19
N GLY A 292 10.33 -9.44 13.74
CA GLY A 292 11.61 -9.95 13.24
C GLY A 292 12.20 -9.18 12.05
N ASN A 293 11.60 -8.06 11.64
CA ASN A 293 12.21 -7.17 10.64
C ASN A 293 13.17 -6.19 11.34
N ASP A 294 14.47 -6.39 11.14
CA ASP A 294 15.55 -5.59 11.74
C ASP A 294 15.84 -4.27 10.99
N THR A 295 15.04 -3.93 9.95
CA THR A 295 15.19 -2.67 9.23
C THR A 295 14.99 -1.50 10.18
N ALA A 296 16.03 -0.69 10.38
CA ALA A 296 15.94 0.54 11.15
C ALA A 296 15.17 1.60 10.37
N LEU A 297 14.07 2.07 10.94
CA LEU A 297 13.25 3.12 10.34
C LEU A 297 14.01 4.44 10.35
N GLN A 298 13.91 5.21 9.29
CA GLN A 298 14.62 6.45 9.08
C GLN A 298 13.66 7.61 8.80
N ALA A 299 14.15 8.82 8.91
CA ALA A 299 13.40 10.01 8.52
C ALA A 299 12.94 9.90 7.06
N ASN A 300 11.76 10.43 6.79
CA ASN A 300 11.05 10.40 5.49
C ASN A 300 10.54 9.02 5.03
N MET A 301 10.69 7.96 5.82
CA MET A 301 9.99 6.71 5.56
C MET A 301 8.49 6.88 5.86
N ALA A 302 7.64 6.45 4.92
CA ALA A 302 6.19 6.48 5.04
C ALA A 302 5.64 5.05 5.10
N PHE A 303 4.73 4.79 6.05
CA PHE A 303 4.14 3.47 6.27
C PHE A 303 2.83 3.55 7.04
N SER A 304 2.02 2.48 6.98
CA SER A 304 0.81 2.35 7.78
C SER A 304 1.13 1.94 9.22
N ILE A 305 0.28 2.37 10.16
CA ILE A 305 0.15 1.84 11.52
C ILE A 305 -1.29 1.40 11.68
N GLU A 306 -1.54 0.10 11.59
CA GLU A 306 -2.87 -0.48 11.41
C GLU A 306 -3.15 -1.69 12.32
N PRO A 307 -3.01 -1.60 13.64
CA PRO A 307 -3.36 -2.71 14.48
C PRO A 307 -4.84 -3.10 14.31
N GLY A 308 -5.16 -4.39 14.46
CA GLY A 308 -6.51 -4.91 14.36
C GLY A 308 -6.78 -6.04 15.37
N ILE A 309 -8.06 -6.22 15.72
CA ILE A 309 -8.54 -7.31 16.58
C ILE A 309 -9.71 -7.98 15.85
N TYR A 310 -9.60 -9.27 15.56
CA TYR A 310 -10.57 -10.01 14.75
C TYR A 310 -11.03 -11.26 15.48
N VAL A 311 -12.22 -11.22 16.09
CA VAL A 311 -12.79 -12.33 16.86
C VAL A 311 -13.68 -13.18 15.96
N PRO A 312 -13.25 -14.41 15.57
CA PRO A 312 -13.96 -15.22 14.59
C PRO A 312 -15.42 -15.45 14.93
N GLY A 313 -16.31 -15.23 13.94
CA GLY A 313 -17.76 -15.44 14.10
C GLY A 313 -18.46 -14.42 15.00
N LYS A 314 -17.77 -13.34 15.38
CA LYS A 314 -18.37 -12.29 16.20
C LYS A 314 -18.21 -10.90 15.56
N TRP A 315 -16.99 -10.36 15.56
CA TRP A 315 -16.71 -9.01 15.08
C TRP A 315 -15.20 -8.82 14.82
N GLY A 316 -14.90 -7.76 14.09
CA GLY A 316 -13.53 -7.26 13.93
C GLY A 316 -13.47 -5.76 13.99
N MET A 317 -12.27 -5.25 14.20
CA MET A 317 -11.95 -3.83 14.20
C MET A 317 -10.51 -3.58 13.77
N ARG A 318 -10.28 -2.48 13.07
CA ARG A 318 -8.96 -1.97 12.69
C ARG A 318 -8.95 -0.46 12.80
N LEU A 319 -7.81 0.09 13.18
CA LEU A 319 -7.57 1.52 13.22
C LEU A 319 -6.23 1.77 12.54
N GLU A 320 -6.25 2.54 11.46
CA GLU A 320 -5.11 2.75 10.60
C GLU A 320 -4.91 4.22 10.27
N ASP A 321 -3.66 4.63 10.31
CA ASP A 321 -3.19 5.87 9.73
C ASP A 321 -1.93 5.59 8.89
N ILE A 322 -1.79 6.30 7.79
CA ILE A 322 -0.50 6.48 7.16
C ILE A 322 0.28 7.54 7.91
N VAL A 323 1.50 7.22 8.25
CA VAL A 323 2.44 8.15 8.89
C VAL A 323 3.72 8.25 8.07
N TYR A 324 4.42 9.38 8.19
CA TYR A 324 5.84 9.43 7.83
C TYR A 324 6.66 9.83 9.06
N LEU A 325 7.94 9.49 9.08
CA LEU A 325 8.84 9.90 10.17
C LEU A 325 9.51 11.23 9.80
N ASP A 326 9.41 12.21 10.68
CA ASP A 326 10.33 13.35 10.69
C ASP A 326 11.47 13.12 11.71
N GLU A 327 12.25 14.15 12.01
CA GLU A 327 13.35 14.05 12.97
C GLU A 327 12.86 13.81 14.42
N ASP A 328 11.64 14.23 14.76
CA ASP A 328 11.03 14.16 16.08
C ASP A 328 10.17 12.91 16.29
N GLY A 329 9.67 12.27 15.23
CA GLY A 329 8.83 11.08 15.28
C GLY A 329 7.81 10.95 14.15
N ALA A 330 6.71 10.25 14.41
CA ALA A 330 5.67 10.03 13.42
C ALA A 330 4.76 11.25 13.24
N VAL A 331 4.55 11.62 11.98
CA VAL A 331 3.58 12.62 11.54
C VAL A 331 2.47 11.90 10.79
N SER A 332 1.24 11.95 11.29
CA SER A 332 0.08 11.33 10.63
C SER A 332 -0.34 12.13 9.41
N LEU A 333 -0.62 11.43 8.32
CA LEU A 333 -1.17 11.99 7.09
C LEU A 333 -2.71 11.92 7.06
N ASP A 334 -3.30 11.01 7.85
CA ASP A 334 -4.73 10.87 8.02
C ASP A 334 -5.19 11.57 9.32
N ASN A 335 -6.19 12.43 9.20
CA ASN A 335 -6.65 13.28 10.27
C ASN A 335 -8.13 13.11 10.63
N VAL A 336 -8.86 12.22 9.95
CA VAL A 336 -10.24 11.89 10.33
C VAL A 336 -10.27 11.29 11.75
N SER A 337 -11.32 11.62 12.53
CA SER A 337 -11.43 11.19 13.93
C SER A 337 -11.24 9.68 14.08
N ARG A 338 -10.49 9.33 15.13
CA ARG A 338 -10.25 7.96 15.57
C ARG A 338 -11.21 7.49 16.67
N ASP A 339 -12.21 8.30 16.99
CA ASP A 339 -13.23 7.91 17.97
C ASP A 339 -14.14 6.84 17.39
N LEU A 340 -14.52 5.86 18.24
CA LEU A 340 -15.57 4.92 17.89
C LEU A 340 -16.91 5.67 17.84
N ARG A 341 -17.57 5.69 16.70
CA ARG A 341 -18.78 6.49 16.47
C ARG A 341 -19.71 5.89 15.44
#